data_52b8a3213b1e949a248db911bc41a84e
#
_entry.id   52b8a3213b1e949a248db911bc41a84e
#
_cell.length_a   1.000
_cell.length_b   1.000
_cell.length_c   1.000
_cell.angle_alpha   90.00
_cell.angle_beta   90.00
_cell.angle_gamma   90.00
#
_symmetry.space_group_name_H-M   'P 1'
#
loop_
_entity.id
_entity.type
_entity.pdbx_description
1 polymer ?
#
loop_
_entity_poly.entity_id
_entity_poly.type
_entity_poly.pdbx_seq_one_letter_code
_entity_poly.pdbx_strand_id
1 'polypeptide(L)'
;MSVVTRHGDVRTGPDWVTGAAFIMMVVTTGGNVVAIKYVLLEPDVDPLWAASSRFLFAALVFAVLARALRVKLPRGRALVGSMLYGALTFGGFFGFVYWGLQEAPAGLAGVFLATVPLLTFLLALAQGQERFRWTGLAGAALIVGGTGVILRGGIEEGVPLTSLLAIVAGAACAAQGAIVVKGFPPSHPAAMNAIGMAVGSTILFLLMPVFDEAYVIPSEVTTWWAQAYLVVVGSVGVFALYLHVLGRWTASAASYEFVLVPLVGIVLSAWLLDESITSTFAAGSVLILIGVYLGALRGSEG
;
A
#
# COMPACT_ATOMS: atom_id res chain seq x y z
N MET A 1 -35.29 11.10 26.39
CA MET A 1 -34.85 9.70 26.54
C MET A 1 -33.86 9.42 25.42
N SER A 2 -32.60 9.64 25.70
CA SER A 2 -31.49 9.55 24.73
C SER A 2 -30.99 8.11 24.72
N VAL A 3 -31.14 7.42 23.57
CA VAL A 3 -30.55 6.11 23.32
C VAL A 3 -29.08 6.33 23.00
N VAL A 4 -28.21 6.15 24.00
CA VAL A 4 -26.77 6.04 23.84
C VAL A 4 -26.51 4.68 23.17
N THR A 5 -26.22 4.67 21.88
CA THR A 5 -25.69 3.50 21.18
C THR A 5 -24.29 3.22 21.74
N ARG A 6 -24.17 2.12 22.49
CA ARG A 6 -22.89 1.55 22.94
C ARG A 6 -21.99 1.35 21.73
N HIS A 7 -20.87 2.06 21.70
CA HIS A 7 -19.72 1.69 20.88
C HIS A 7 -19.29 0.30 21.36
N GLY A 8 -19.31 -0.67 20.44
CA GLY A 8 -18.81 -2.01 20.72
C GLY A 8 -17.37 -1.95 21.23
N ASP A 9 -17.08 -2.71 22.26
CA ASP A 9 -15.77 -2.89 22.86
C ASP A 9 -14.73 -3.15 21.77
N VAL A 10 -13.92 -2.15 21.48
CA VAL A 10 -12.66 -2.34 20.76
C VAL A 10 -11.78 -3.15 21.72
N ARG A 11 -11.65 -4.45 21.48
CA ARG A 11 -10.74 -5.31 22.22
C ARG A 11 -9.33 -4.75 22.03
N THR A 12 -8.84 -4.03 23.02
CA THR A 12 -7.50 -3.46 23.12
C THR A 12 -6.53 -4.52 23.66
N GLY A 13 -6.27 -5.54 22.88
CA GLY A 13 -5.22 -6.53 23.15
C GLY A 13 -4.55 -6.92 21.84
N PRO A 14 -3.29 -7.37 21.84
CA PRO A 14 -2.65 -7.84 20.62
C PRO A 14 -3.45 -9.03 20.08
N ASP A 15 -4.35 -8.75 19.13
CA ASP A 15 -5.09 -9.76 18.40
C ASP A 15 -4.10 -10.45 17.44
N TRP A 16 -3.64 -11.66 17.82
CA TRP A 16 -2.70 -12.43 17.05
C TRP A 16 -3.22 -12.70 15.63
N VAL A 17 -4.54 -12.74 15.41
CA VAL A 17 -5.17 -12.92 14.09
C VAL A 17 -4.89 -11.72 13.21
N THR A 18 -5.05 -10.51 13.73
CA THR A 18 -4.74 -9.28 13.00
C THR A 18 -3.23 -9.15 12.76
N GLY A 19 -2.39 -9.54 13.73
CA GLY A 19 -0.94 -9.59 13.55
C GLY A 19 -0.53 -10.58 12.45
N ALA A 20 -1.10 -11.78 12.45
CA ALA A 20 -0.85 -12.79 11.40
C ALA A 20 -1.34 -12.30 10.02
N ALA A 21 -2.52 -11.65 9.96
CA ALA A 21 -3.04 -11.06 8.74
C ALA A 21 -2.11 -9.97 8.19
N PHE A 22 -1.56 -9.12 9.07
CA PHE A 22 -0.58 -8.09 8.69
C PHE A 22 0.71 -8.70 8.14
N ILE A 23 1.28 -9.71 8.81
CA ILE A 23 2.49 -10.40 8.33
C ILE A 23 2.23 -11.07 6.99
N MET A 24 1.10 -11.79 6.85
CA MET A 24 0.72 -12.42 5.58
C MET A 24 0.58 -11.39 4.47
N MET A 25 -0.05 -10.26 4.74
CA MET A 25 -0.18 -9.14 3.80
C MET A 25 1.20 -8.63 3.35
N VAL A 26 2.11 -8.36 4.29
CA VAL A 26 3.47 -7.87 4.00
C VAL A 26 4.26 -8.87 3.15
N VAL A 27 4.26 -10.16 3.52
CA VAL A 27 4.97 -11.22 2.77
C VAL A 27 4.41 -11.36 1.36
N THR A 28 3.09 -11.37 1.22
CA THR A 28 2.42 -11.48 -0.09
C THR A 28 2.71 -10.27 -0.96
N THR A 29 2.68 -9.06 -0.38
CA THR A 29 3.00 -7.82 -1.10
C THR A 29 4.48 -7.78 -1.51
N GLY A 30 5.40 -8.31 -0.68
CA GLY A 30 6.80 -8.50 -1.08
C GLY A 30 6.94 -9.38 -2.31
N GLY A 31 6.17 -10.47 -2.41
CA GLY A 31 6.11 -11.34 -3.59
C GLY A 31 5.54 -10.68 -4.84
N ASN A 32 4.67 -9.66 -4.69
CA ASN A 32 4.12 -8.92 -5.82
C ASN A 32 5.22 -8.21 -6.63
N VAL A 33 6.32 -7.79 -5.99
CA VAL A 33 7.44 -7.13 -6.69
C VAL A 33 8.02 -8.05 -7.75
N VAL A 34 8.19 -9.33 -7.45
CA VAL A 34 8.68 -10.35 -8.39
C VAL A 34 7.67 -10.56 -9.52
N ALA A 35 6.39 -10.71 -9.18
CA ALA A 35 5.34 -10.91 -10.19
C ALA A 35 5.18 -9.70 -11.12
N ILE A 36 5.30 -8.46 -10.61
CA ILE A 36 5.30 -7.24 -11.42
C ILE A 36 6.47 -7.25 -12.40
N LYS A 37 7.67 -7.65 -11.97
CA LYS A 37 8.82 -7.77 -12.87
C LYS A 37 8.51 -8.72 -14.04
N TYR A 38 7.90 -9.88 -13.78
CA TYR A 38 7.52 -10.82 -14.85
C TYR A 38 6.52 -10.21 -15.83
N VAL A 39 5.56 -9.42 -15.37
CA VAL A 39 4.61 -8.72 -16.27
C VAL A 39 5.33 -7.70 -17.15
N LEU A 40 6.28 -6.95 -16.56
CA LEU A 40 7.03 -5.90 -17.27
C LEU A 40 8.22 -6.42 -18.08
N LEU A 41 8.49 -7.73 -18.09
CA LEU A 41 9.48 -8.33 -19.01
C LEU A 41 8.95 -8.39 -20.46
N GLU A 42 7.63 -8.36 -20.65
CA GLU A 42 7.04 -8.29 -21.99
C GLU A 42 7.19 -6.86 -22.55
N PRO A 43 7.87 -6.66 -23.69
CA PRO A 43 8.33 -5.33 -24.14
C PRO A 43 7.23 -4.30 -24.36
N ASP A 44 6.02 -4.76 -24.71
CA ASP A 44 4.90 -3.90 -25.08
C ASP A 44 3.96 -3.63 -23.88
N VAL A 45 4.29 -4.15 -22.69
CA VAL A 45 3.46 -4.01 -21.50
C VAL A 45 3.97 -2.89 -20.61
N ASP A 46 3.25 -1.79 -20.65
CA ASP A 46 3.55 -0.59 -19.86
C ASP A 46 3.07 -0.69 -18.40
N PRO A 47 3.70 0.05 -17.46
CA PRO A 47 3.38 0.00 -16.02
C PRO A 47 1.93 0.36 -15.68
N LEU A 48 1.37 1.44 -16.29
CA LEU A 48 -0.01 1.85 -16.01
C LEU A 48 -1.02 0.85 -16.59
N TRP A 49 -0.70 0.23 -17.75
CA TRP A 49 -1.49 -0.86 -18.28
C TRP A 49 -1.53 -2.05 -17.30
N ALA A 50 -0.36 -2.47 -16.81
CA ALA A 50 -0.24 -3.58 -15.86
C ALA A 50 -1.02 -3.31 -14.57
N ALA A 51 -0.93 -2.09 -14.03
CA ALA A 51 -1.65 -1.70 -12.83
C ALA A 51 -3.16 -1.56 -13.07
N SER A 52 -3.58 -0.88 -14.16
CA SER A 52 -4.98 -0.64 -14.44
C SER A 52 -5.74 -1.93 -14.73
N SER A 53 -5.20 -2.82 -15.57
CA SER A 53 -5.80 -4.11 -15.88
C SER A 53 -5.87 -5.01 -14.63
N ARG A 54 -4.81 -5.06 -13.81
CA ARG A 54 -4.79 -5.77 -12.54
C ARG A 54 -5.94 -5.34 -11.64
N PHE A 55 -6.10 -4.02 -11.42
CA PHE A 55 -7.16 -3.51 -10.53
C PHE A 55 -8.55 -3.63 -11.15
N LEU A 56 -8.68 -3.58 -12.48
CA LEU A 56 -9.94 -3.87 -13.14
C LEU A 56 -10.40 -5.31 -12.89
N PHE A 57 -9.53 -6.29 -13.12
CA PHE A 57 -9.87 -7.69 -12.86
C PHE A 57 -10.12 -7.96 -11.38
N ALA A 58 -9.33 -7.36 -10.48
CA ALA A 58 -9.57 -7.49 -9.05
C ALA A 58 -10.90 -6.84 -8.61
N ALA A 59 -11.28 -5.71 -9.21
CA ALA A 59 -12.59 -5.09 -8.98
C ALA A 59 -13.74 -6.01 -9.40
N LEU A 60 -13.62 -6.69 -10.55
CA LEU A 60 -14.60 -7.67 -11.01
C LEU A 60 -14.70 -8.86 -10.04
N VAL A 61 -13.57 -9.40 -9.58
CA VAL A 61 -13.56 -10.48 -8.58
C VAL A 61 -14.26 -10.04 -7.30
N PHE A 62 -13.95 -8.85 -6.78
CA PHE A 62 -14.61 -8.31 -5.59
C PHE A 62 -16.10 -8.00 -5.82
N ALA A 63 -16.48 -7.56 -7.02
CA ALA A 63 -17.88 -7.35 -7.37
C ALA A 63 -18.68 -8.67 -7.38
N VAL A 64 -18.09 -9.73 -7.97
CA VAL A 64 -18.68 -11.09 -7.95
C VAL A 64 -18.77 -11.58 -6.50
N LEU A 65 -17.73 -11.42 -5.70
CA LEU A 65 -17.71 -11.81 -4.29
C LEU A 65 -18.77 -11.03 -3.49
N ALA A 66 -18.86 -9.72 -3.66
CA ALA A 66 -19.88 -8.90 -2.99
C ALA A 66 -21.30 -9.34 -3.39
N ARG A 67 -21.51 -9.70 -4.66
CA ARG A 67 -22.80 -10.22 -5.16
C ARG A 67 -23.13 -11.61 -4.58
N ALA A 68 -22.14 -12.51 -4.53
CA ALA A 68 -22.29 -13.85 -3.98
C ALA A 68 -22.59 -13.83 -2.48
N LEU A 69 -21.91 -12.95 -1.75
CA LEU A 69 -22.13 -12.74 -0.31
C LEU A 69 -23.37 -11.87 -0.01
N ARG A 70 -24.12 -11.46 -1.04
CA ARG A 70 -25.29 -10.58 -0.93
C ARG A 70 -25.02 -9.30 -0.15
N VAL A 71 -23.82 -8.74 -0.28
CA VAL A 71 -23.40 -7.52 0.37
C VAL A 71 -24.18 -6.34 -0.21
N LYS A 72 -24.72 -5.49 0.67
CA LYS A 72 -25.35 -4.23 0.25
C LYS A 72 -24.29 -3.25 -0.21
N LEU A 73 -24.44 -2.71 -1.41
CA LEU A 73 -23.57 -1.66 -1.90
C LEU A 73 -23.67 -0.41 -1.03
N PRO A 74 -22.53 0.24 -0.73
CA PRO A 74 -22.54 1.48 0.05
C PRO A 74 -23.28 2.58 -0.70
N ARG A 75 -23.92 3.48 0.05
CA ARG A 75 -24.69 4.62 -0.47
C ARG A 75 -24.30 5.90 0.27
N GLY A 76 -24.58 7.04 -0.33
CA GLY A 76 -24.28 8.35 0.28
C GLY A 76 -22.82 8.48 0.68
N ARG A 77 -22.55 8.89 1.91
CA ARG A 77 -21.19 9.13 2.42
C ARG A 77 -20.31 7.88 2.37
N ALA A 78 -20.85 6.69 2.58
CA ALA A 78 -20.08 5.44 2.51
C ALA A 78 -19.61 5.14 1.07
N LEU A 79 -20.43 5.46 0.06
CA LEU A 79 -20.03 5.36 -1.35
C LEU A 79 -18.93 6.36 -1.67
N VAL A 80 -19.09 7.62 -1.27
CA VAL A 80 -18.06 8.66 -1.46
C VAL A 80 -16.73 8.23 -0.80
N GLY A 81 -16.77 7.69 0.42
CA GLY A 81 -15.58 7.16 1.09
C GLY A 81 -14.90 6.04 0.29
N SER A 82 -15.68 5.11 -0.28
CA SER A 82 -15.16 4.03 -1.11
C SER A 82 -14.53 4.54 -2.42
N MET A 83 -15.14 5.56 -3.03
CA MET A 83 -14.60 6.19 -4.26
C MET A 83 -13.31 6.99 -3.96
N LEU A 84 -13.29 7.78 -2.87
CA LEU A 84 -12.09 8.52 -2.46
C LEU A 84 -10.95 7.58 -2.07
N TYR A 85 -11.23 6.50 -1.34
CA TYR A 85 -10.27 5.43 -1.09
C TYR A 85 -9.67 4.90 -2.40
N GLY A 86 -10.52 4.60 -3.37
CA GLY A 86 -10.09 4.11 -4.68
C GLY A 86 -9.26 5.11 -5.45
N ALA A 87 -9.71 6.36 -5.53
CA ALA A 87 -9.00 7.42 -6.22
C ALA A 87 -7.62 7.69 -5.60
N LEU A 88 -7.51 7.68 -4.28
CA LEU A 88 -6.25 7.92 -3.58
C LEU A 88 -5.34 6.69 -3.59
N THR A 89 -5.86 5.51 -3.18
CA THR A 89 -5.04 4.31 -3.00
C THR A 89 -4.68 3.63 -4.32
N PHE A 90 -5.62 3.48 -5.25
CA PHE A 90 -5.36 2.77 -6.50
C PHE A 90 -5.02 3.71 -7.66
N GLY A 91 -5.67 4.87 -7.74
CA GLY A 91 -5.38 5.87 -8.78
C GLY A 91 -4.16 6.73 -8.45
N GLY A 92 -4.23 7.49 -7.35
CA GLY A 92 -3.20 8.48 -7.01
C GLY A 92 -1.88 7.83 -6.62
N PHE A 93 -1.87 6.92 -5.64
CA PHE A 93 -0.63 6.26 -5.21
C PHE A 93 0.09 5.59 -6.38
N PHE A 94 -0.60 4.70 -7.10
CA PHE A 94 0.05 3.98 -8.20
C PHE A 94 0.40 4.90 -9.36
N GLY A 95 -0.48 5.84 -9.75
CA GLY A 95 -0.18 6.79 -10.82
C GLY A 95 1.07 7.64 -10.53
N PHE A 96 1.15 8.25 -9.35
CA PHE A 96 2.29 9.07 -8.98
C PHE A 96 3.57 8.27 -8.76
N VAL A 97 3.50 7.08 -8.13
CA VAL A 97 4.68 6.26 -7.88
C VAL A 97 5.23 5.71 -9.18
N TYR A 98 4.40 5.20 -10.09
CA TYR A 98 4.89 4.71 -11.37
C TYR A 98 5.49 5.82 -12.23
N TRP A 99 4.86 7.00 -12.25
CA TRP A 99 5.43 8.15 -12.96
C TRP A 99 6.80 8.55 -12.37
N GLY A 100 6.91 8.64 -11.06
CA GLY A 100 8.17 8.97 -10.39
C GLY A 100 9.27 7.94 -10.62
N LEU A 101 8.92 6.65 -10.70
CA LEU A 101 9.85 5.54 -10.92
C LEU A 101 10.41 5.45 -12.34
N GLN A 102 9.88 6.20 -13.31
CA GLN A 102 10.45 6.24 -14.66
C GLN A 102 11.88 6.81 -14.66
N GLU A 103 12.15 7.75 -13.75
CA GLU A 103 13.46 8.43 -13.68
C GLU A 103 14.14 8.29 -12.32
N ALA A 104 13.39 7.91 -11.27
CA ALA A 104 13.95 7.70 -9.93
C ALA A 104 14.31 6.24 -9.70
N PRO A 105 15.52 5.94 -9.18
CA PRO A 105 15.91 4.59 -8.78
C PRO A 105 14.94 4.01 -7.74
N ALA A 106 14.62 2.73 -7.85
CA ALA A 106 13.70 2.04 -6.95
C ALA A 106 14.11 2.15 -5.46
N GLY A 107 15.42 2.15 -5.19
CA GLY A 107 15.95 2.35 -3.84
C GLY A 107 15.59 3.72 -3.26
N LEU A 108 15.72 4.78 -4.05
CA LEU A 108 15.36 6.14 -3.63
C LEU A 108 13.85 6.27 -3.40
N ALA A 109 13.04 5.67 -4.28
CA ALA A 109 11.59 5.60 -4.07
C ALA A 109 11.24 4.90 -2.75
N GLY A 110 11.94 3.83 -2.39
CA GLY A 110 11.78 3.13 -1.11
C GLY A 110 11.98 4.03 0.10
N VAL A 111 12.96 4.99 0.04
CA VAL A 111 13.16 5.99 1.12
C VAL A 111 11.92 6.86 1.30
N PHE A 112 11.40 7.39 0.19
CA PHE A 112 10.23 8.27 0.25
C PHE A 112 8.98 7.50 0.69
N LEU A 113 8.79 6.27 0.24
CA LEU A 113 7.67 5.42 0.67
C LEU A 113 7.79 5.01 2.15
N ALA A 114 9.00 4.87 2.70
CA ALA A 114 9.20 4.66 4.13
C ALA A 114 8.72 5.85 5.00
N THR A 115 8.44 7.01 4.40
CA THR A 115 7.82 8.15 5.09
C THR A 115 6.30 8.01 5.24
N VAL A 116 5.65 7.05 4.56
CA VAL A 116 4.18 6.87 4.62
C VAL A 116 3.65 6.74 6.05
N PRO A 117 4.24 5.96 6.96
CA PRO A 117 3.76 5.91 8.35
C PRO A 117 3.81 7.26 9.06
N LEU A 118 4.86 8.06 8.82
CA LEU A 118 4.96 9.41 9.37
C LEU A 118 3.87 10.32 8.80
N LEU A 119 3.69 10.32 7.48
CA LEU A 119 2.64 11.11 6.83
C LEU A 119 1.25 10.69 7.31
N THR A 120 1.00 9.38 7.44
CA THR A 120 -0.26 8.86 7.96
C THR A 120 -0.52 9.32 9.39
N PHE A 121 0.49 9.24 10.27
CA PHE A 121 0.40 9.69 11.65
C PHE A 121 0.11 11.20 11.73
N LEU A 122 0.83 12.02 10.99
CA LEU A 122 0.64 13.48 10.98
C LEU A 122 -0.74 13.87 10.41
N LEU A 123 -1.18 13.24 9.32
CA LEU A 123 -2.49 13.47 8.75
C LEU A 123 -3.63 12.96 9.66
N ALA A 124 -3.45 11.82 10.31
CA ALA A 124 -4.41 11.30 11.28
C ALA A 124 -4.53 12.20 12.50
N LEU A 125 -3.40 12.75 12.99
CA LEU A 125 -3.36 13.74 14.07
C LEU A 125 -4.09 15.02 13.66
N ALA A 126 -3.79 15.58 12.50
CA ALA A 126 -4.42 16.80 11.97
C ALA A 126 -5.94 16.65 11.76
N GLN A 127 -6.41 15.44 11.43
CA GLN A 127 -7.82 15.13 11.23
C GLN A 127 -8.52 14.59 12.51
N GLY A 128 -7.82 14.58 13.66
CA GLY A 128 -8.37 14.18 14.94
C GLY A 128 -8.68 12.67 15.08
N GLN A 129 -8.11 11.84 14.20
CA GLN A 129 -8.30 10.38 14.23
C GLN A 129 -7.31 9.67 15.15
N GLU A 130 -6.15 10.26 15.40
CA GLU A 130 -5.14 9.76 16.34
C GLU A 130 -4.71 10.86 17.31
N ARG A 131 -4.15 10.46 18.46
CA ARG A 131 -3.57 11.39 19.44
C ARG A 131 -2.05 11.45 19.26
N PHE A 132 -1.46 12.59 19.60
CA PHE A 132 -0.02 12.75 19.53
C PHE A 132 0.71 11.76 20.46
N ARG A 133 1.74 11.11 19.93
CA ARG A 133 2.57 10.13 20.64
C ARG A 133 4.03 10.31 20.25
N TRP A 134 4.89 10.50 21.23
CA TRP A 134 6.33 10.58 21.01
C TRP A 134 6.92 9.29 20.44
N THR A 135 6.36 8.14 20.81
CA THR A 135 6.74 6.83 20.25
C THR A 135 6.49 6.73 18.76
N GLY A 136 5.38 7.29 18.25
CA GLY A 136 5.08 7.36 16.82
C GLY A 136 6.12 8.19 16.05
N LEU A 137 6.47 9.37 16.58
CA LEU A 137 7.47 10.23 15.96
C LEU A 137 8.86 9.61 15.99
N ALA A 138 9.28 9.03 17.14
CA ALA A 138 10.56 8.36 17.28
C ALA A 138 10.65 7.12 16.36
N GLY A 139 9.58 6.33 16.27
CA GLY A 139 9.49 5.20 15.34
C GLY A 139 9.69 5.63 13.89
N ALA A 140 8.98 6.68 13.48
CA ALA A 140 9.11 7.22 12.11
C ALA A 140 10.54 7.76 11.83
N ALA A 141 11.15 8.46 12.77
CA ALA A 141 12.54 8.94 12.63
C ALA A 141 13.55 7.79 12.47
N LEU A 142 13.38 6.70 13.24
CA LEU A 142 14.21 5.49 13.12
C LEU A 142 14.03 4.80 11.75
N ILE A 143 12.81 4.77 11.22
CA ILE A 143 12.54 4.20 9.90
C ILE A 143 13.23 5.01 8.81
N VAL A 144 13.06 6.32 8.80
CA VAL A 144 13.71 7.22 7.84
C VAL A 144 15.23 7.10 7.94
N GLY A 145 15.78 7.08 9.17
CA GLY A 145 17.20 6.89 9.41
C GLY A 145 17.71 5.53 8.93
N GLY A 146 16.99 4.44 9.24
CA GLY A 146 17.34 3.08 8.82
C GLY A 146 17.29 2.91 7.31
N THR A 147 16.28 3.49 6.65
CA THR A 147 16.19 3.51 5.18
C THR A 147 17.34 4.28 4.57
N GLY A 148 17.72 5.44 5.17
CA GLY A 148 18.91 6.20 4.75
C GLY A 148 20.22 5.43 4.89
N VAL A 149 20.35 4.55 5.92
CA VAL A 149 21.52 3.66 6.06
C VAL A 149 21.57 2.61 4.97
N ILE A 150 20.44 2.00 4.60
CA ILE A 150 20.36 1.01 3.50
C ILE A 150 20.84 1.63 2.19
N LEU A 151 20.52 2.89 1.96
CA LEU A 151 20.77 3.59 0.69
C LEU A 151 22.13 4.31 0.63
N ARG A 152 22.94 4.21 1.67
CA ARG A 152 24.28 4.84 1.76
C ARG A 152 25.27 4.45 0.67
N GLY A 153 24.89 4.28 -0.53
CA GLY A 153 25.80 3.95 -1.62
C GLY A 153 25.20 4.10 -3.00
N GLY A 154 23.97 4.57 -3.10
CA GLY A 154 23.24 4.51 -4.34
C GLY A 154 22.38 5.72 -4.72
N ILE A 155 22.62 6.90 -4.14
CA ILE A 155 21.97 8.12 -4.67
C ILE A 155 22.76 8.52 -5.91
N GLU A 156 22.27 8.14 -7.08
CA GLU A 156 22.79 8.61 -8.35
C GLU A 156 22.50 10.12 -8.48
N GLU A 157 23.51 10.89 -8.89
CA GLU A 157 23.36 12.31 -9.22
C GLU A 157 22.48 12.43 -10.47
N GLY A 158 21.49 13.31 -10.44
CA GLY A 158 20.69 13.67 -11.62
C GLY A 158 19.21 13.27 -11.62
N VAL A 159 18.69 12.73 -10.53
CA VAL A 159 17.24 12.42 -10.44
C VAL A 159 16.42 13.71 -10.42
N PRO A 160 15.45 13.91 -11.34
CA PRO A 160 14.63 15.10 -11.38
C PRO A 160 13.82 15.31 -10.09
N LEU A 161 13.76 16.53 -9.61
CA LEU A 161 12.96 16.90 -8.44
C LEU A 161 11.47 16.54 -8.63
N THR A 162 10.98 16.65 -9.85
CA THR A 162 9.59 16.31 -10.21
C THR A 162 9.27 14.85 -9.91
N SER A 163 10.18 13.92 -10.24
CA SER A 163 10.03 12.49 -9.97
C SER A 163 9.99 12.20 -8.47
N LEU A 164 10.83 12.88 -7.68
CA LEU A 164 10.82 12.77 -6.22
C LEU A 164 9.53 13.32 -5.61
N LEU A 165 9.07 14.48 -6.08
CA LEU A 165 7.81 15.08 -5.64
C LEU A 165 6.60 14.19 -5.99
N ALA A 166 6.62 13.52 -7.14
CA ALA A 166 5.57 12.55 -7.50
C ALA A 166 5.55 11.37 -6.51
N ILE A 167 6.70 10.79 -6.15
CA ILE A 167 6.75 9.69 -5.18
C ILE A 167 6.21 10.14 -3.82
N VAL A 168 6.56 11.37 -3.37
CA VAL A 168 6.02 11.95 -2.12
C VAL A 168 4.51 12.17 -2.23
N ALA A 169 4.01 12.66 -3.37
CA ALA A 169 2.58 12.81 -3.61
C ALA A 169 1.86 11.45 -3.57
N GLY A 170 2.46 10.40 -4.16
CA GLY A 170 1.99 9.04 -4.04
C GLY A 170 1.93 8.57 -2.58
N ALA A 171 3.01 8.77 -1.81
CA ALA A 171 3.05 8.45 -0.38
C ALA A 171 1.94 9.18 0.40
N ALA A 172 1.69 10.46 0.10
CA ALA A 172 0.61 11.23 0.70
C ALA A 172 -0.78 10.69 0.29
N CYS A 173 -0.95 10.25 -0.97
CA CYS A 173 -2.19 9.60 -1.43
C CYS A 173 -2.45 8.28 -0.68
N ALA A 174 -1.43 7.43 -0.49
CA ALA A 174 -1.55 6.20 0.30
C ALA A 174 -1.96 6.50 1.75
N ALA A 175 -1.27 7.45 2.39
CA ALA A 175 -1.54 7.89 3.75
C ALA A 175 -2.99 8.42 3.89
N GLN A 176 -3.39 9.34 3.01
CA GLN A 176 -4.73 9.92 3.04
C GLN A 176 -5.82 8.88 2.70
N GLY A 177 -5.52 7.90 1.83
CA GLY A 177 -6.42 6.78 1.54
C GLY A 177 -6.78 5.97 2.79
N ALA A 178 -5.80 5.63 3.63
CA ALA A 178 -6.03 4.94 4.90
C ALA A 178 -6.90 5.76 5.86
N ILE A 179 -6.68 7.07 5.93
CA ILE A 179 -7.44 8.00 6.78
C ILE A 179 -8.87 8.15 6.29
N VAL A 180 -9.10 8.18 4.97
CA VAL A 180 -10.45 8.20 4.38
C VAL A 180 -11.24 6.96 4.81
N VAL A 181 -10.63 5.77 4.76
CA VAL A 181 -11.30 4.53 5.23
C VAL A 181 -11.75 4.64 6.67
N LYS A 182 -10.96 5.29 7.53
CA LYS A 182 -11.27 5.50 8.95
C LYS A 182 -12.31 6.61 9.20
N GLY A 183 -12.30 7.65 8.37
CA GLY A 183 -13.14 8.86 8.55
C GLY A 183 -14.55 8.75 7.97
N PHE A 184 -14.81 7.75 7.12
CA PHE A 184 -16.11 7.55 6.49
C PHE A 184 -16.90 6.40 7.12
N PRO A 185 -18.24 6.36 6.96
CA PRO A 185 -19.04 5.25 7.44
C PRO A 185 -18.53 3.92 6.90
N PRO A 186 -18.43 2.87 7.74
CA PRO A 186 -17.87 1.60 7.36
C PRO A 186 -18.67 0.93 6.24
N SER A 187 -17.96 0.31 5.32
CA SER A 187 -18.51 -0.49 4.23
C SER A 187 -17.93 -1.91 4.30
N HIS A 188 -18.67 -2.87 3.77
CA HIS A 188 -18.13 -4.23 3.67
C HIS A 188 -16.88 -4.24 2.78
N PRO A 189 -15.76 -4.89 3.19
CA PRO A 189 -14.50 -4.87 2.45
C PRO A 189 -14.63 -5.25 0.97
N ALA A 190 -15.46 -6.25 0.65
CA ALA A 190 -15.67 -6.67 -0.73
C ALA A 190 -16.31 -5.56 -1.59
N ALA A 191 -17.31 -4.83 -1.06
CA ALA A 191 -17.94 -3.74 -1.80
C ALA A 191 -17.01 -2.52 -1.90
N MET A 192 -16.26 -2.22 -0.84
CA MET A 192 -15.31 -1.11 -0.80
C MET A 192 -14.17 -1.31 -1.80
N ASN A 193 -13.57 -2.51 -1.84
CA ASN A 193 -12.52 -2.85 -2.80
C ASN A 193 -13.05 -2.89 -4.24
N ALA A 194 -14.25 -3.47 -4.48
CA ALA A 194 -14.85 -3.47 -5.81
C ALA A 194 -14.98 -2.04 -6.38
N ILE A 195 -15.54 -1.13 -5.59
CA ILE A 195 -15.74 0.26 -6.01
C ILE A 195 -14.40 1.00 -6.10
N GLY A 196 -13.55 0.87 -5.08
CA GLY A 196 -12.28 1.56 -5.03
C GLY A 196 -11.33 1.16 -6.16
N MET A 197 -11.20 -0.15 -6.43
CA MET A 197 -10.38 -0.65 -7.53
C MET A 197 -10.94 -0.28 -8.90
N ALA A 198 -12.28 -0.28 -9.07
CA ALA A 198 -12.89 0.18 -10.32
C ALA A 198 -12.59 1.67 -10.57
N VAL A 199 -12.72 2.52 -9.56
CA VAL A 199 -12.40 3.96 -9.66
C VAL A 199 -10.90 4.15 -9.95
N GLY A 200 -10.02 3.50 -9.19
CA GLY A 200 -8.58 3.61 -9.39
C GLY A 200 -8.13 3.09 -10.76
N SER A 201 -8.62 1.93 -11.18
CA SER A 201 -8.38 1.38 -12.52
C SER A 201 -8.80 2.37 -13.62
N THR A 202 -10.00 2.96 -13.49
CA THR A 202 -10.49 3.95 -14.44
C THR A 202 -9.56 5.16 -14.52
N ILE A 203 -9.09 5.67 -13.37
CA ILE A 203 -8.13 6.79 -13.33
C ILE A 203 -6.84 6.40 -14.06
N LEU A 204 -6.27 5.23 -13.76
CA LEU A 204 -5.03 4.76 -14.40
C LEU A 204 -5.20 4.57 -15.90
N PHE A 205 -6.31 3.99 -16.36
CA PHE A 205 -6.62 3.87 -17.79
C PHE A 205 -6.72 5.24 -18.49
N LEU A 206 -7.31 6.23 -17.81
CA LEU A 206 -7.41 7.59 -18.37
C LEU A 206 -6.06 8.32 -18.38
N LEU A 207 -5.12 7.92 -17.55
CA LEU A 207 -3.77 8.48 -17.51
C LEU A 207 -2.84 7.90 -18.58
N MET A 208 -3.08 6.66 -19.07
CA MET A 208 -2.22 6.03 -20.08
C MET A 208 -1.91 6.92 -21.30
N PRO A 209 -2.90 7.55 -21.96
CA PRO A 209 -2.61 8.44 -23.08
C PRO A 209 -1.81 9.69 -22.71
N VAL A 210 -1.84 10.11 -21.44
CA VAL A 210 -1.06 11.26 -20.93
C VAL A 210 0.42 10.92 -20.83
N PHE A 211 0.73 9.63 -20.62
CA PHE A 211 2.10 9.11 -20.49
C PHE A 211 2.56 8.35 -21.76
N ASP A 212 1.84 8.51 -22.89
CA ASP A 212 2.12 7.82 -24.15
C ASP A 212 2.14 6.29 -24.04
N GLU A 213 1.46 5.72 -23.02
CA GLU A 213 1.34 4.28 -22.85
C GLU A 213 0.25 3.68 -23.74
N ALA A 214 0.52 2.48 -24.29
CA ALA A 214 -0.39 1.79 -25.19
C ALA A 214 -1.36 0.86 -24.46
N TYR A 215 -2.56 0.68 -25.04
CA TYR A 215 -3.50 -0.35 -24.62
C TYR A 215 -3.14 -1.66 -25.33
N VAL A 216 -2.43 -2.54 -24.64
CA VAL A 216 -1.90 -3.78 -25.20
C VAL A 216 -2.60 -5.00 -24.62
N ILE A 217 -2.73 -6.06 -25.45
CA ILE A 217 -3.11 -7.40 -24.98
C ILE A 217 -1.82 -8.22 -24.96
N PRO A 218 -1.33 -8.67 -23.78
CA PRO A 218 -0.13 -9.47 -23.69
C PRO A 218 -0.19 -10.73 -24.54
N SER A 219 0.89 -11.03 -25.23
CA SER A 219 1.04 -12.22 -26.06
C SER A 219 1.58 -13.41 -25.28
N GLU A 220 2.38 -13.15 -24.22
CA GLU A 220 3.06 -14.18 -23.47
C GLU A 220 2.17 -14.82 -22.38
N VAL A 221 2.15 -16.13 -22.33
CA VAL A 221 1.39 -16.90 -21.31
C VAL A 221 1.93 -16.64 -19.90
N THR A 222 3.22 -16.42 -19.75
CA THR A 222 3.87 -16.10 -18.47
C THR A 222 3.37 -14.79 -17.89
N THR A 223 3.14 -13.78 -18.74
CA THR A 223 2.56 -12.48 -18.34
C THR A 223 1.16 -12.67 -17.79
N TRP A 224 0.33 -13.50 -18.42
CA TRP A 224 -1.02 -13.80 -17.94
C TRP A 224 -1.02 -14.54 -16.59
N TRP A 225 -0.09 -15.48 -16.36
CA TRP A 225 0.04 -16.14 -15.06
C TRP A 225 0.49 -15.19 -13.97
N ALA A 226 1.48 -14.33 -14.27
CA ALA A 226 1.92 -13.30 -13.34
C ALA A 226 0.79 -12.31 -13.03
N GLN A 227 0.04 -11.89 -14.05
CA GLN A 227 -1.13 -11.01 -13.88
C GLN A 227 -2.24 -11.68 -13.06
N ALA A 228 -2.53 -12.96 -13.30
CA ALA A 228 -3.51 -13.72 -12.51
C ALA A 228 -3.10 -13.82 -11.03
N TYR A 229 -1.80 -14.07 -10.75
CA TYR A 229 -1.28 -14.02 -9.39
C TYR A 229 -1.47 -12.63 -8.76
N LEU A 230 -1.10 -11.56 -9.49
CA LEU A 230 -1.26 -10.18 -9.02
C LEU A 230 -2.72 -9.81 -8.77
N VAL A 231 -3.66 -10.33 -9.56
CA VAL A 231 -5.09 -10.12 -9.35
C VAL A 231 -5.57 -10.86 -8.10
N VAL A 232 -5.36 -12.18 -8.04
CA VAL A 232 -5.99 -13.04 -7.02
C VAL A 232 -5.27 -12.89 -5.68
N VAL A 233 -3.97 -13.07 -5.67
CA VAL A 233 -3.16 -13.06 -4.44
C VAL A 233 -2.75 -11.64 -4.10
N GLY A 234 -2.15 -10.96 -5.05
CA GLY A 234 -1.57 -9.62 -4.90
C GLY A 234 -2.59 -8.49 -4.75
N SER A 235 -3.81 -8.65 -5.22
CA SER A 235 -4.84 -7.62 -5.06
C SER A 235 -5.99 -8.12 -4.20
N VAL A 236 -6.69 -9.19 -4.57
CA VAL A 236 -7.86 -9.64 -3.80
C VAL A 236 -7.44 -10.08 -2.40
N GLY A 237 -6.40 -10.90 -2.27
CA GLY A 237 -5.87 -11.35 -0.97
C GLY A 237 -5.33 -10.18 -0.14
N VAL A 238 -4.38 -9.43 -0.68
CA VAL A 238 -3.71 -8.33 0.04
C VAL A 238 -4.70 -7.27 0.50
N PHE A 239 -5.57 -6.76 -0.38
CA PHE A 239 -6.46 -5.67 0.01
C PHE A 239 -7.66 -6.12 0.86
N ALA A 240 -8.03 -7.41 0.84
CA ALA A 240 -8.93 -7.96 1.84
C ALA A 240 -8.28 -7.97 3.24
N LEU A 241 -7.00 -8.40 3.33
CA LEU A 241 -6.20 -8.35 4.56
C LEU A 241 -5.96 -6.92 5.01
N TYR A 242 -5.62 -6.01 4.10
CA TYR A 242 -5.39 -4.60 4.39
C TYR A 242 -6.61 -3.95 5.07
N LEU A 243 -7.80 -4.09 4.50
CA LEU A 243 -9.01 -3.53 5.10
C LEU A 243 -9.38 -4.22 6.41
N HIS A 244 -9.05 -5.51 6.58
CA HIS A 244 -9.22 -6.21 7.85
C HIS A 244 -8.30 -5.63 8.94
N VAL A 245 -7.01 -5.42 8.62
CA VAL A 245 -6.02 -4.82 9.53
C VAL A 245 -6.42 -3.38 9.84
N LEU A 246 -6.70 -2.59 8.81
CA LEU A 246 -7.09 -1.19 8.95
C LEU A 246 -8.39 -1.02 9.75
N GLY A 247 -9.30 -2.01 9.69
CA GLY A 247 -10.51 -2.04 10.53
C GLY A 247 -10.23 -2.18 12.03
N ARG A 248 -9.06 -2.73 12.41
CA ARG A 248 -8.68 -3.04 13.81
C ARG A 248 -7.54 -2.19 14.34
N TRP A 249 -6.57 -1.85 13.50
CA TRP A 249 -5.43 -1.03 13.85
C TRP A 249 -5.64 0.43 13.48
N THR A 250 -4.78 1.33 13.96
CA THR A 250 -4.77 2.72 13.52
C THR A 250 -4.29 2.80 12.06
N ALA A 251 -4.60 3.91 11.39
CA ALA A 251 -4.13 4.12 10.01
C ALA A 251 -2.60 4.15 9.95
N SER A 252 -1.96 4.82 10.93
CA SER A 252 -0.49 4.86 11.02
C SER A 252 0.11 3.48 11.29
N ALA A 253 -0.50 2.64 12.15
CA ALA A 253 0.00 1.29 12.40
C ALA A 253 -0.13 0.38 11.16
N ALA A 254 -1.24 0.44 10.42
CA ALA A 254 -1.43 -0.33 9.20
C ALA A 254 -0.42 0.09 8.10
N SER A 255 -0.05 1.37 8.02
CA SER A 255 0.86 1.89 6.99
C SER A 255 2.32 1.42 7.12
N TYR A 256 2.70 0.77 8.22
CA TYR A 256 4.03 0.16 8.35
C TYR A 256 4.29 -0.96 7.34
N GLU A 257 3.28 -1.44 6.64
CA GLU A 257 3.48 -2.34 5.49
C GLU A 257 4.44 -1.75 4.45
N PHE A 258 4.33 -0.44 4.15
CA PHE A 258 5.19 0.25 3.18
C PHE A 258 6.68 0.22 3.55
N VAL A 259 6.97 -0.01 4.81
CA VAL A 259 8.35 -0.12 5.32
C VAL A 259 8.85 -1.56 5.33
N LEU A 260 7.97 -2.51 5.64
CA LEU A 260 8.33 -3.92 5.76
C LEU A 260 8.37 -4.64 4.40
N VAL A 261 7.53 -4.23 3.45
CA VAL A 261 7.48 -4.83 2.11
C VAL A 261 8.83 -4.81 1.40
N PRO A 262 9.59 -3.69 1.33
CA PRO A 262 10.92 -3.69 0.74
C PRO A 262 11.90 -4.66 1.44
N LEU A 263 11.83 -4.78 2.76
CA LEU A 263 12.68 -5.71 3.51
C LEU A 263 12.40 -7.17 3.12
N VAL A 264 11.12 -7.52 3.02
CA VAL A 264 10.71 -8.85 2.56
C VAL A 264 11.12 -9.07 1.11
N GLY A 265 10.96 -8.06 0.25
CA GLY A 265 11.37 -8.11 -1.16
C GLY A 265 12.86 -8.43 -1.31
N ILE A 266 13.73 -7.76 -0.56
CA ILE A 266 15.17 -7.99 -0.59
C ILE A 266 15.54 -9.38 -0.06
N VAL A 267 14.91 -9.83 1.04
CA VAL A 267 15.14 -11.19 1.57
C VAL A 267 14.70 -12.24 0.55
N LEU A 268 13.57 -12.05 -0.13
CA LEU A 268 13.10 -12.96 -1.16
C LEU A 268 14.03 -12.95 -2.39
N SER A 269 14.51 -11.78 -2.81
CA SER A 269 15.47 -11.67 -3.90
C SER A 269 16.80 -12.35 -3.57
N ALA A 270 17.30 -12.18 -2.34
CA ALA A 270 18.51 -12.87 -1.89
C ALA A 270 18.34 -14.39 -1.92
N TRP A 271 17.17 -14.89 -1.53
CA TRP A 271 16.91 -16.33 -1.50
C TRP A 271 16.62 -16.94 -2.89
N LEU A 272 15.91 -16.20 -3.76
CA LEU A 272 15.50 -16.69 -5.09
C LEU A 272 16.53 -16.42 -6.19
N LEU A 273 17.36 -15.40 -6.03
CA LEU A 273 18.30 -14.91 -7.03
C LEU A 273 19.76 -14.99 -6.56
N ASP A 274 20.02 -15.62 -5.40
CA ASP A 274 21.36 -15.74 -4.77
C ASP A 274 22.08 -14.38 -4.58
N GLU A 275 21.30 -13.30 -4.36
CA GLU A 275 21.87 -11.97 -4.10
C GLU A 275 22.43 -11.87 -2.67
N SER A 276 23.61 -11.28 -2.52
CA SER A 276 24.23 -11.13 -1.20
C SER A 276 23.59 -10.03 -0.37
N ILE A 277 23.21 -10.35 0.87
CA ILE A 277 22.72 -9.36 1.84
C ILE A 277 23.89 -8.57 2.38
N THR A 278 23.92 -7.25 2.13
CA THR A 278 24.99 -6.38 2.59
C THR A 278 24.87 -6.06 4.09
N SER A 279 26.00 -5.73 4.73
CA SER A 279 26.01 -5.32 6.15
C SER A 279 25.22 -4.02 6.39
N THR A 280 25.21 -3.10 5.44
CA THR A 280 24.41 -1.86 5.47
C THR A 280 22.92 -2.17 5.43
N PHE A 281 22.49 -3.15 4.60
CA PHE A 281 21.13 -3.63 4.60
C PHE A 281 20.72 -4.23 5.95
N ALA A 282 21.55 -5.11 6.52
CA ALA A 282 21.27 -5.72 7.83
C ALA A 282 21.15 -4.66 8.94
N ALA A 283 22.09 -3.69 9.00
CA ALA A 283 22.06 -2.63 10.01
C ALA A 283 20.84 -1.71 9.86
N GLY A 284 20.52 -1.29 8.63
CA GLY A 284 19.34 -0.46 8.35
C GLY A 284 18.03 -1.19 8.65
N SER A 285 17.95 -2.49 8.34
CA SER A 285 16.78 -3.32 8.64
C SER A 285 16.50 -3.41 10.15
N VAL A 286 17.53 -3.53 10.98
CA VAL A 286 17.40 -3.53 12.45
C VAL A 286 16.81 -2.21 12.93
N LEU A 287 17.30 -1.07 12.43
CA LEU A 287 16.75 0.26 12.80
C LEU A 287 15.28 0.38 12.39
N ILE A 288 14.93 -0.09 11.18
CA ILE A 288 13.56 -0.11 10.67
C ILE A 288 12.66 -0.96 11.58
N LEU A 289 13.06 -2.18 11.92
CA LEU A 289 12.29 -3.08 12.78
C LEU A 289 12.07 -2.49 14.18
N ILE A 290 13.08 -1.84 14.76
CA ILE A 290 12.93 -1.12 16.03
C ILE A 290 11.94 0.04 15.87
N GLY A 291 12.03 0.80 14.77
CA GLY A 291 11.10 1.89 14.46
C GLY A 291 9.66 1.42 14.34
N VAL A 292 9.42 0.31 13.63
CA VAL A 292 8.10 -0.33 13.52
C VAL A 292 7.57 -0.77 14.89
N TYR A 293 8.41 -1.42 15.69
CA TYR A 293 8.03 -1.86 17.05
C TYR A 293 7.59 -0.68 17.92
N LEU A 294 8.38 0.40 17.96
CA LEU A 294 8.06 1.59 18.75
C LEU A 294 6.82 2.32 18.25
N GLY A 295 6.69 2.47 16.95
CA GLY A 295 5.60 3.23 16.32
C GLY A 295 4.26 2.49 16.28
N ALA A 296 4.28 1.21 15.88
CA ALA A 296 3.07 0.43 15.70
C ALA A 296 2.61 -0.29 16.96
N LEU A 297 3.50 -1.05 17.60
CA LEU A 297 3.11 -1.99 18.66
C LEU A 297 3.04 -1.36 20.05
N ARG A 298 4.04 -0.59 20.42
CA ARG A 298 4.06 0.06 21.75
C ARG A 298 3.13 1.26 21.84
N GLY A 299 2.69 1.80 20.70
CA GLY A 299 1.77 2.93 20.63
C GLY A 299 0.28 2.55 20.80
N SER A 300 -0.08 1.28 20.83
CA SER A 300 -1.48 0.82 21.02
C SER A 300 -1.89 0.67 22.49
N GLU A 301 -0.95 0.83 23.43
CA GLU A 301 -1.18 0.60 24.87
C GLU A 301 -1.48 1.88 25.68
N GLY A 302 -1.73 3.03 25.03
CA GLY A 302 -1.96 4.31 25.68
C GLY A 302 -3.31 4.96 25.36
#